data_0451d39af952a331fa88dde79919d7d7
#
_entry.id   0451d39af952a331fa88dde79919d7d7
#
_cell.length_a   1.000
_cell.length_b   1.000
_cell.length_c   1.000
_cell.angle_alpha   90.00
_cell.angle_beta   90.00
_cell.angle_gamma   90.00
#
_symmetry.space_group_name_H-M   'P 1'
#
loop_
_entity.id
_entity.type
_entity.pdbx_description
1 polymer ?
#
loop_
_entity_poly.entity_id
_entity_poly.type
_entity_poly.pdbx_seq_one_letter_code
_entity_poly.pdbx_strand_id
1 'polypeptide(L)'
;VLDFFPDLLPSPPCANMEKLTVRHMLCMGTGQEEEPDIRQTREWRKNFLASYIPHEPGSLFHYNSMATYMLSAVVQKVTGQRVLDYLRPRLFEPLGIDAPDLHWEQSPEGIDCGGWGLFLRTEDIAKMGQFLLQKGEWEGKQLLMPDWIQKAGSAQIDNSLNAGWLDWYQGYGYQFWMCSQEGVFRGDGAKGQYCVVMPKQDMVVAMTAGLSNMNLNLEAIWDCLLPGVQDEALCDEEAEQAVLKKLQSLQIPLVKGEKAGPSVALWNNHTYAVGENAMGIDRLSFAMEENGVVL
;
A
#
# COMPACT_ATOMS: atom_id res chain seq x y z
N VAL A 1 -0.08 -21.41 -11.48
CA VAL A 1 -1.26 -20.55 -11.25
C VAL A 1 -2.50 -21.10 -11.93
N LEU A 2 -2.39 -21.64 -13.13
CA LEU A 2 -3.51 -22.18 -13.91
C LEU A 2 -4.30 -23.26 -13.16
N ASP A 3 -3.67 -24.06 -12.33
CA ASP A 3 -4.31 -25.16 -11.56
C ASP A 3 -5.42 -24.66 -10.62
N PHE A 4 -5.36 -23.39 -10.21
CA PHE A 4 -6.39 -22.80 -9.35
C PHE A 4 -7.65 -22.41 -10.13
N PHE A 5 -7.54 -22.20 -11.45
CA PHE A 5 -8.61 -21.68 -12.30
C PHE A 5 -8.81 -22.47 -13.59
N PRO A 6 -8.99 -23.78 -13.53
CA PRO A 6 -9.09 -24.63 -14.73
C PRO A 6 -10.25 -24.24 -15.64
N ASP A 7 -11.33 -23.68 -15.06
CA ASP A 7 -12.53 -23.27 -15.81
C ASP A 7 -12.38 -21.95 -16.58
N LEU A 8 -11.25 -21.20 -16.34
CA LEU A 8 -11.00 -19.89 -16.95
C LEU A 8 -9.87 -19.92 -17.98
N LEU A 9 -9.34 -21.08 -18.29
CA LEU A 9 -8.15 -21.20 -19.14
C LEU A 9 -8.44 -20.74 -20.57
N PRO A 10 -7.57 -19.87 -21.13
CA PRO A 10 -7.54 -19.64 -22.57
C PRO A 10 -7.08 -20.91 -23.28
N SER A 11 -7.47 -21.10 -24.55
CA SER A 11 -7.08 -22.27 -25.33
C SER A 11 -6.28 -21.85 -26.57
N PRO A 12 -4.98 -22.13 -26.66
CA PRO A 12 -4.06 -22.56 -25.58
C PRO A 12 -3.59 -21.38 -24.70
N PRO A 13 -3.14 -21.62 -23.47
CA PRO A 13 -2.49 -20.58 -22.68
C PRO A 13 -1.12 -20.25 -23.27
N CYS A 14 -0.59 -19.06 -22.93
CA CYS A 14 0.79 -18.70 -23.24
C CYS A 14 1.76 -19.65 -22.52
N ALA A 15 2.80 -20.13 -23.20
CA ALA A 15 3.76 -21.10 -22.66
C ALA A 15 4.43 -20.66 -21.36
N ASN A 16 4.68 -19.35 -21.18
CA ASN A 16 5.21 -18.82 -19.93
C ASN A 16 4.12 -18.69 -18.84
N MET A 17 2.85 -18.53 -19.22
CA MET A 17 1.75 -18.59 -18.26
C MET A 17 1.64 -19.98 -17.59
N GLU A 18 1.96 -21.06 -18.30
CA GLU A 18 1.99 -22.42 -17.74
C GLU A 18 3.06 -22.58 -16.65
N LYS A 19 4.17 -21.82 -16.75
CA LYS A 19 5.26 -21.81 -15.78
C LYS A 19 5.04 -20.87 -14.60
N LEU A 20 4.04 -19.96 -14.68
CA LEU A 20 3.80 -18.95 -13.66
C LEU A 20 3.35 -19.60 -12.35
N THR A 21 4.09 -19.30 -11.28
CA THR A 21 3.81 -19.78 -9.92
C THR A 21 3.33 -18.67 -9.00
N VAL A 22 2.74 -19.03 -7.86
CA VAL A 22 2.41 -18.10 -6.78
C VAL A 22 3.65 -17.34 -6.30
N ARG A 23 4.81 -18.02 -6.22
CA ARG A 23 6.07 -17.38 -5.83
C ARG A 23 6.47 -16.27 -6.81
N HIS A 24 6.33 -16.50 -8.11
CA HIS A 24 6.67 -15.48 -9.12
C HIS A 24 5.78 -14.24 -8.98
N MET A 25 4.50 -14.41 -8.67
CA MET A 25 3.59 -13.29 -8.41
C MET A 25 3.95 -12.55 -7.10
N LEU A 26 4.32 -13.29 -6.03
CA LEU A 26 4.72 -12.70 -4.76
C LEU A 26 5.95 -11.80 -4.88
N CYS A 27 6.92 -12.15 -5.70
CA CYS A 27 8.13 -11.36 -5.88
C CYS A 27 8.10 -10.45 -7.13
N MET A 28 6.93 -10.21 -7.72
CA MET A 28 6.79 -9.35 -8.91
C MET A 28 7.61 -9.82 -10.13
N GLY A 29 7.87 -11.12 -10.18
CA GLY A 29 8.64 -11.76 -11.25
C GLY A 29 7.74 -12.51 -12.24
N THR A 30 6.66 -11.92 -12.71
CA THR A 30 5.72 -12.60 -13.63
C THR A 30 6.30 -12.87 -15.01
N GLY A 31 7.35 -12.13 -15.41
CA GLY A 31 7.91 -12.15 -16.75
C GLY A 31 7.18 -11.23 -17.74
N GLN A 32 6.26 -10.40 -17.28
CA GLN A 32 5.60 -9.34 -18.04
C GLN A 32 6.46 -8.07 -18.03
N GLU A 33 6.54 -7.36 -19.14
CA GLU A 33 7.23 -6.06 -19.27
C GLU A 33 6.35 -4.88 -18.88
N GLU A 34 5.02 -5.10 -18.90
CA GLU A 34 4.02 -4.10 -18.52
C GLU A 34 2.93 -4.77 -17.68
N GLU A 35 2.29 -4.00 -16.81
CA GLU A 35 1.13 -4.46 -16.08
C GLU A 35 -0.03 -4.71 -17.06
N PRO A 36 -0.63 -5.92 -17.12
CA PRO A 36 -1.70 -6.20 -18.06
C PRO A 36 -2.97 -5.43 -17.68
N ASP A 37 -3.59 -4.78 -18.64
CA ASP A 37 -4.88 -4.13 -18.43
C ASP A 37 -6.00 -5.18 -18.37
N ILE A 38 -6.24 -5.70 -17.16
CA ILE A 38 -7.27 -6.71 -16.91
C ILE A 38 -8.67 -6.10 -16.67
N ARG A 39 -8.75 -4.77 -16.52
CA ARG A 39 -9.96 -4.06 -16.10
C ARG A 39 -10.89 -3.67 -17.24
N GLN A 40 -10.53 -3.97 -18.48
CA GLN A 40 -11.34 -3.70 -19.66
C GLN A 40 -12.70 -4.39 -19.66
N THR A 41 -12.84 -5.50 -18.94
CA THR A 41 -14.09 -6.24 -18.77
C THR A 41 -14.35 -6.53 -17.30
N ARG A 42 -15.43 -7.25 -17.02
CA ARG A 42 -15.73 -7.71 -15.65
C ARG A 42 -15.06 -9.05 -15.29
N GLU A 43 -14.28 -9.66 -16.19
CA GLU A 43 -13.65 -10.98 -16.04
C GLU A 43 -12.14 -10.85 -15.80
N TRP A 44 -11.73 -10.20 -14.69
CA TRP A 44 -10.34 -9.83 -14.43
C TRP A 44 -9.38 -11.02 -14.37
N ARG A 45 -9.79 -12.11 -13.69
CA ARG A 45 -8.97 -13.34 -13.62
C ARG A 45 -8.72 -13.91 -15.00
N LYS A 46 -9.77 -14.01 -15.82
CA LYS A 46 -9.67 -14.54 -17.17
C LYS A 46 -8.77 -13.66 -18.05
N ASN A 47 -8.90 -12.33 -17.94
CA ASN A 47 -8.05 -11.40 -18.69
C ASN A 47 -6.57 -11.55 -18.28
N PHE A 48 -6.28 -11.71 -16.98
CA PHE A 48 -4.92 -11.97 -16.53
C PHE A 48 -4.37 -13.29 -17.10
N LEU A 49 -5.12 -14.39 -17.00
CA LEU A 49 -4.71 -15.71 -17.50
C LEU A 49 -4.56 -15.75 -19.02
N ALA A 50 -5.24 -14.86 -19.73
CA ALA A 50 -5.11 -14.71 -21.18
C ALA A 50 -3.98 -13.75 -21.59
N SER A 51 -3.37 -13.03 -20.66
CA SER A 51 -2.32 -12.06 -20.97
C SER A 51 -1.04 -12.76 -21.46
N TYR A 52 -0.31 -12.06 -22.31
CA TYR A 52 0.96 -12.55 -22.83
C TYR A 52 2.10 -12.31 -21.83
N ILE A 53 2.95 -13.30 -21.65
CA ILE A 53 4.16 -13.25 -20.84
C ILE A 53 5.36 -13.46 -21.73
N PRO A 54 6.09 -12.38 -22.08
CA PRO A 54 7.23 -12.46 -23.02
C PRO A 54 8.45 -13.18 -22.45
N HIS A 55 8.72 -13.01 -21.14
CA HIS A 55 9.90 -13.57 -20.48
C HIS A 55 9.56 -14.76 -19.60
N GLU A 56 10.56 -15.58 -19.31
CA GLU A 56 10.39 -16.68 -18.35
C GLU A 56 10.05 -16.13 -16.96
N PRO A 57 8.99 -16.62 -16.29
CA PRO A 57 8.65 -16.19 -14.93
C PRO A 57 9.83 -16.37 -13.97
N GLY A 58 10.11 -15.33 -13.19
CA GLY A 58 11.25 -15.24 -12.27
C GLY A 58 12.52 -14.63 -12.88
N SER A 59 12.58 -14.37 -14.19
CA SER A 59 13.76 -13.81 -14.86
C SER A 59 13.80 -12.28 -14.90
N LEU A 60 12.66 -11.61 -14.74
CA LEU A 60 12.52 -10.15 -14.83
C LEU A 60 11.61 -9.65 -13.72
N PHE A 61 12.10 -8.66 -12.97
CA PHE A 61 11.26 -7.88 -12.07
C PHE A 61 10.44 -6.85 -12.86
N HIS A 62 9.14 -6.86 -12.67
CA HIS A 62 8.25 -5.76 -13.06
C HIS A 62 7.12 -5.64 -12.04
N TYR A 63 7.01 -4.46 -11.39
CA TYR A 63 5.94 -4.22 -10.41
C TYR A 63 4.56 -4.37 -11.06
N ASN A 64 3.71 -5.23 -10.49
CA ASN A 64 2.50 -5.68 -11.14
C ASN A 64 1.37 -5.88 -10.10
N SER A 65 0.52 -4.88 -9.95
CA SER A 65 -0.63 -4.91 -9.03
C SER A 65 -1.67 -5.96 -9.45
N MET A 66 -1.75 -6.27 -10.75
CA MET A 66 -2.67 -7.30 -11.24
C MET A 66 -2.22 -8.70 -10.85
N ALA A 67 -0.91 -8.94 -10.73
CA ALA A 67 -0.40 -10.18 -10.15
C ALA A 67 -0.78 -10.30 -8.67
N THR A 68 -0.76 -9.21 -7.91
CA THR A 68 -1.22 -9.21 -6.51
C THR A 68 -2.73 -9.44 -6.41
N TYR A 69 -3.52 -8.88 -7.33
CA TYR A 69 -4.94 -9.25 -7.44
C TYR A 69 -5.13 -10.77 -7.64
N MET A 70 -4.32 -11.40 -8.48
CA MET A 70 -4.37 -12.85 -8.68
C MET A 70 -3.99 -13.64 -7.43
N LEU A 71 -3.08 -13.12 -6.57
CA LEU A 71 -2.82 -13.73 -5.26
C LEU A 71 -4.06 -13.69 -4.37
N SER A 72 -4.78 -12.57 -4.35
CA SER A 72 -6.07 -12.45 -3.65
C SER A 72 -7.09 -13.45 -4.19
N ALA A 73 -7.18 -13.60 -5.50
CA ALA A 73 -8.05 -14.57 -6.15
C ALA A 73 -7.70 -16.02 -5.78
N VAL A 74 -6.41 -16.35 -5.68
CA VAL A 74 -5.94 -17.67 -5.24
C VAL A 74 -6.36 -17.94 -3.79
N VAL A 75 -6.16 -16.98 -2.88
CA VAL A 75 -6.61 -17.12 -1.49
C VAL A 75 -8.11 -17.39 -1.42
N GLN A 76 -8.93 -16.61 -2.12
CA GLN A 76 -10.38 -16.81 -2.14
C GLN A 76 -10.76 -18.16 -2.74
N LYS A 77 -10.08 -18.60 -3.80
CA LYS A 77 -10.33 -19.92 -4.43
C LYS A 77 -10.05 -21.07 -3.47
N VAL A 78 -8.95 -20.99 -2.73
CA VAL A 78 -8.49 -22.08 -1.85
C VAL A 78 -9.28 -22.12 -0.53
N THR A 79 -9.63 -20.95 0.02
CA THR A 79 -10.26 -20.84 1.34
C THR A 79 -11.78 -20.74 1.28
N GLY A 80 -12.34 -20.35 0.14
CA GLY A 80 -13.76 -20.01 -0.01
C GLY A 80 -14.13 -18.69 0.64
N GLN A 81 -13.15 -17.90 1.13
CA GLN A 81 -13.33 -16.64 1.82
C GLN A 81 -12.58 -15.52 1.10
N ARG A 82 -13.13 -14.29 1.09
CA ARG A 82 -12.37 -13.11 0.67
C ARG A 82 -11.15 -12.92 1.57
N VAL A 83 -10.10 -12.27 1.06
CA VAL A 83 -8.87 -12.06 1.83
C VAL A 83 -9.15 -11.30 3.13
N LEU A 84 -9.97 -10.25 3.10
CA LEU A 84 -10.36 -9.51 4.30
C LEU A 84 -11.03 -10.40 5.34
N ASP A 85 -12.00 -11.21 4.93
CA ASP A 85 -12.75 -12.09 5.82
C ASP A 85 -11.86 -13.22 6.39
N TYR A 86 -10.92 -13.71 5.57
CA TYR A 86 -9.95 -14.71 6.00
C TYR A 86 -8.95 -14.17 7.01
N LEU A 87 -8.46 -12.93 6.79
CA LEU A 87 -7.47 -12.28 7.66
C LEU A 87 -8.08 -11.75 8.95
N ARG A 88 -9.35 -11.35 8.94
CA ARG A 88 -9.99 -10.72 10.11
C ARG A 88 -9.76 -11.51 11.40
N PRO A 89 -10.19 -12.77 11.55
CA PRO A 89 -9.98 -13.52 12.79
C PRO A 89 -8.55 -14.03 12.99
N ARG A 90 -7.71 -14.04 11.95
CA ARG A 90 -6.37 -14.65 11.99
C ARG A 90 -5.25 -13.63 12.19
N LEU A 91 -5.49 -12.40 11.79
CA LEU A 91 -4.48 -11.34 11.82
C LEU A 91 -5.05 -10.04 12.40
N PHE A 92 -6.11 -9.49 11.82
CA PHE A 92 -6.58 -8.16 12.21
C PHE A 92 -7.12 -8.12 13.64
N GLU A 93 -8.01 -9.02 14.02
CA GLU A 93 -8.52 -9.09 15.39
C GLU A 93 -7.42 -9.36 16.43
N PRO A 94 -6.50 -10.33 16.23
CA PRO A 94 -5.38 -10.52 17.14
C PRO A 94 -4.49 -9.28 17.31
N LEU A 95 -4.30 -8.47 16.24
CA LEU A 95 -3.54 -7.23 16.29
C LEU A 95 -4.36 -6.04 16.83
N GLY A 96 -5.63 -6.23 17.17
CA GLY A 96 -6.52 -5.14 17.56
C GLY A 96 -6.78 -4.15 16.42
N ILE A 97 -6.87 -4.65 15.18
CA ILE A 97 -7.23 -3.90 13.97
C ILE A 97 -8.70 -4.21 13.68
N ASP A 98 -9.61 -3.42 14.25
CA ASP A 98 -11.06 -3.63 14.18
C ASP A 98 -11.84 -2.36 13.79
N ALA A 99 -11.17 -1.41 13.13
CA ALA A 99 -11.77 -0.16 12.73
C ALA A 99 -13.12 -0.38 12.00
N PRO A 100 -14.18 0.38 12.30
CA PRO A 100 -15.48 0.23 11.65
C PRO A 100 -15.42 0.45 10.12
N ASP A 101 -14.46 1.23 9.69
CA ASP A 101 -14.15 1.58 8.30
C ASP A 101 -13.15 0.64 7.63
N LEU A 102 -12.71 -0.42 8.33
CA LEU A 102 -11.84 -1.45 7.75
C LEU A 102 -12.54 -2.16 6.58
N HIS A 103 -12.12 -1.84 5.38
CA HIS A 103 -12.65 -2.48 4.17
C HIS A 103 -11.56 -2.62 3.11
N TRP A 104 -11.83 -3.48 2.14
CA TRP A 104 -11.00 -3.68 0.97
C TRP A 104 -11.84 -3.50 -0.28
N GLU A 105 -11.35 -2.72 -1.24
CA GLU A 105 -11.99 -2.56 -2.55
C GLU A 105 -12.10 -3.90 -3.26
N GLN A 106 -13.21 -4.11 -3.95
CA GLN A 106 -13.48 -5.37 -4.65
C GLN A 106 -13.52 -5.18 -6.15
N SER A 107 -13.06 -6.20 -6.85
CA SER A 107 -13.26 -6.35 -8.28
C SER A 107 -14.74 -6.60 -8.61
N PRO A 108 -15.15 -6.47 -9.89
CA PRO A 108 -16.49 -6.87 -10.35
C PRO A 108 -16.81 -8.35 -10.13
N GLU A 109 -15.80 -9.18 -9.82
CA GLU A 109 -15.94 -10.61 -9.50
C GLU A 109 -16.13 -10.87 -8.00
N GLY A 110 -16.21 -9.81 -7.15
CA GLY A 110 -16.37 -9.94 -5.70
C GLY A 110 -15.11 -10.44 -4.99
N ILE A 111 -13.94 -10.15 -5.55
CA ILE A 111 -12.63 -10.52 -5.01
C ILE A 111 -11.95 -9.25 -4.53
N ASP A 112 -11.37 -9.26 -3.32
CA ASP A 112 -10.61 -8.12 -2.80
C ASP A 112 -9.43 -7.82 -3.72
N CYS A 113 -9.19 -6.53 -4.05
CA CYS A 113 -8.23 -6.15 -5.09
C CYS A 113 -6.78 -6.55 -4.79
N GLY A 114 -6.43 -6.78 -3.53
CA GLY A 114 -5.10 -7.28 -3.11
C GLY A 114 -3.99 -6.26 -3.30
N GLY A 115 -3.75 -5.79 -4.52
CA GLY A 115 -2.71 -4.82 -4.87
C GLY A 115 -3.03 -3.37 -4.51
N TRP A 116 -4.28 -3.06 -4.15
CA TRP A 116 -4.74 -1.72 -3.74
C TRP A 116 -6.05 -1.80 -2.96
N GLY A 117 -6.51 -0.68 -2.44
CA GLY A 117 -7.86 -0.51 -1.92
C GLY A 117 -8.10 -1.08 -0.53
N LEU A 118 -7.06 -1.44 0.24
CA LEU A 118 -7.19 -1.71 1.67
C LEU A 118 -7.11 -0.39 2.44
N PHE A 119 -8.13 -0.12 3.26
CA PHE A 119 -8.20 1.08 4.10
C PHE A 119 -7.82 0.73 5.53
N LEU A 120 -6.73 1.32 6.01
CA LEU A 120 -6.19 1.17 7.36
C LEU A 120 -5.87 2.53 7.95
N ARG A 121 -5.92 2.63 9.27
CA ARG A 121 -5.40 3.80 9.98
C ARG A 121 -3.87 3.72 10.07
N THR A 122 -3.23 4.86 10.28
CA THR A 122 -1.76 4.90 10.40
C THR A 122 -1.26 4.04 11.57
N GLU A 123 -1.98 4.02 12.70
CA GLU A 123 -1.66 3.16 13.85
C GLU A 123 -1.82 1.67 13.52
N ASP A 124 -2.75 1.29 12.65
CA ASP A 124 -2.92 -0.11 12.23
C ASP A 124 -1.77 -0.55 11.30
N ILE A 125 -1.27 0.36 10.47
CA ILE A 125 -0.04 0.14 9.70
C ILE A 125 1.16 -0.05 10.64
N ALA A 126 1.25 0.74 11.71
CA ALA A 126 2.29 0.59 12.72
C ALA A 126 2.21 -0.77 13.45
N LYS A 127 1.00 -1.24 13.82
CA LYS A 127 0.81 -2.59 14.40
C LYS A 127 1.28 -3.69 13.44
N MET A 128 0.97 -3.56 12.14
CA MET A 128 1.47 -4.49 11.12
C MET A 128 3.00 -4.47 11.05
N GLY A 129 3.60 -3.30 11.08
CA GLY A 129 5.07 -3.15 11.11
C GLY A 129 5.68 -3.79 12.35
N GLN A 130 5.11 -3.55 13.53
CA GLN A 130 5.55 -4.15 14.79
C GLN A 130 5.44 -5.68 14.75
N PHE A 131 4.35 -6.22 14.22
CA PHE A 131 4.16 -7.65 14.02
C PHE A 131 5.25 -8.26 13.12
N LEU A 132 5.62 -7.57 12.03
CA LEU A 132 6.70 -7.99 11.14
C LEU A 132 8.07 -7.90 11.83
N LEU A 133 8.32 -6.82 12.59
CA LEU A 133 9.54 -6.63 13.37
C LEU A 133 9.72 -7.75 14.41
N GLN A 134 8.64 -8.17 15.07
CA GLN A 134 8.58 -9.29 16.01
C GLN A 134 8.55 -10.67 15.32
N LYS A 135 8.87 -10.74 14.03
CA LYS A 135 8.95 -11.98 13.27
C LYS A 135 7.68 -12.82 13.31
N GLY A 136 6.51 -12.15 13.28
CA GLY A 136 5.22 -12.82 13.25
C GLY A 136 4.68 -13.25 14.60
N GLU A 137 5.27 -12.83 15.69
CA GLU A 137 4.76 -12.98 17.05
C GLU A 137 3.95 -11.75 17.47
N TRP A 138 2.87 -11.95 18.21
CA TRP A 138 2.06 -10.91 18.80
C TRP A 138 1.50 -11.33 20.14
N GLU A 139 1.75 -10.56 21.19
CA GLU A 139 1.32 -10.85 22.58
C GLU A 139 1.64 -12.29 23.02
N GLY A 140 2.85 -12.76 22.71
CA GLY A 140 3.32 -14.10 23.05
C GLY A 140 2.75 -15.23 22.18
N LYS A 141 2.02 -14.93 21.12
CA LYS A 141 1.49 -15.90 20.16
C LYS A 141 2.19 -15.78 18.81
N GLN A 142 2.72 -16.89 18.31
CA GLN A 142 3.27 -16.98 16.96
C GLN A 142 2.10 -17.12 15.96
N LEU A 143 1.77 -16.06 15.22
CA LEU A 143 0.71 -16.05 14.21
C LEU A 143 1.24 -16.41 12.81
N LEU A 144 2.48 -16.01 12.48
CA LEU A 144 3.19 -16.39 11.26
C LEU A 144 4.57 -16.95 11.62
N MET A 145 5.04 -17.90 10.82
CA MET A 145 6.36 -18.50 11.02
C MET A 145 7.48 -17.47 10.84
N PRO A 146 8.47 -17.38 11.73
CA PRO A 146 9.60 -16.45 11.62
C PRO A 146 10.35 -16.56 10.30
N ASP A 147 10.58 -17.78 9.81
CA ASP A 147 11.24 -18.04 8.52
C ASP A 147 10.47 -17.44 7.34
N TRP A 148 9.14 -17.38 7.43
CA TRP A 148 8.32 -16.74 6.40
C TRP A 148 8.54 -15.23 6.38
N ILE A 149 8.51 -14.58 7.56
CA ILE A 149 8.77 -13.15 7.68
C ILE A 149 10.16 -12.81 7.17
N GLN A 150 11.17 -13.60 7.55
CA GLN A 150 12.53 -13.41 7.07
C GLN A 150 12.64 -13.51 5.54
N LYS A 151 11.98 -14.50 4.93
CA LYS A 151 11.94 -14.64 3.47
C LYS A 151 11.19 -13.50 2.80
N ALA A 152 10.04 -13.09 3.36
CA ALA A 152 9.24 -12.01 2.81
C ALA A 152 9.98 -10.66 2.84
N GLY A 153 10.70 -10.39 3.94
CA GLY A 153 11.51 -9.18 4.15
C GLY A 153 12.95 -9.26 3.61
N SER A 154 13.26 -10.18 2.72
CA SER A 154 14.58 -10.29 2.06
C SER A 154 14.42 -10.37 0.54
N ALA A 155 15.44 -9.93 -0.20
CA ALA A 155 15.40 -9.93 -1.67
C ALA A 155 15.21 -11.36 -2.22
N GLN A 156 14.16 -11.55 -2.98
CA GLN A 156 13.80 -12.78 -3.67
C GLN A 156 13.99 -12.67 -5.19
N ILE A 157 14.02 -11.45 -5.69
CA ILE A 157 14.32 -11.11 -7.08
C ILE A 157 15.17 -9.84 -7.13
N ASP A 158 16.10 -9.80 -8.08
CA ASP A 158 16.86 -8.59 -8.39
C ASP A 158 15.99 -7.60 -9.16
N ASN A 159 15.98 -6.36 -8.71
CA ASN A 159 15.31 -5.24 -9.37
C ASN A 159 16.27 -4.08 -9.64
N SER A 160 17.58 -4.33 -9.70
CA SER A 160 18.63 -3.32 -9.92
C SER A 160 18.51 -2.59 -11.26
N LEU A 161 17.81 -3.18 -12.23
CA LEU A 161 17.50 -2.55 -13.51
C LEU A 161 16.27 -1.64 -13.45
N ASN A 162 15.57 -1.59 -12.31
CA ASN A 162 14.44 -0.70 -12.14
C ASN A 162 14.92 0.76 -12.16
N ALA A 163 14.15 1.64 -12.79
CA ALA A 163 14.45 3.07 -12.79
C ALA A 163 13.84 3.76 -11.60
N GLY A 164 14.45 4.85 -11.13
CA GLY A 164 13.87 5.67 -10.07
C GLY A 164 14.86 6.05 -8.98
N TRP A 165 14.36 6.20 -7.76
CA TRP A 165 15.15 6.54 -6.59
C TRP A 165 15.84 5.30 -6.00
N LEU A 166 16.89 5.54 -5.21
CA LEU A 166 17.77 4.51 -4.64
C LEU A 166 17.02 3.36 -3.99
N ASP A 167 15.96 3.65 -3.24
CA ASP A 167 15.18 2.66 -2.51
C ASP A 167 14.22 1.81 -3.38
N TRP A 168 14.18 2.03 -4.70
CA TRP A 168 13.35 1.24 -5.63
C TRP A 168 14.13 0.23 -6.46
N TYR A 169 15.44 0.04 -6.20
CA TYR A 169 16.28 -0.96 -6.88
C TYR A 169 17.25 -1.72 -5.96
N GLN A 170 16.83 -1.93 -4.69
CA GLN A 170 17.61 -2.68 -3.69
C GLN A 170 17.19 -4.15 -3.57
N GLY A 171 16.35 -4.64 -4.47
CA GLY A 171 15.72 -5.95 -4.44
C GLY A 171 14.25 -5.89 -3.99
N TYR A 172 13.53 -6.97 -4.28
CA TYR A 172 12.13 -7.13 -3.89
C TYR A 172 11.91 -8.49 -3.22
N GLY A 173 11.21 -8.48 -2.09
CA GLY A 173 10.88 -9.68 -1.34
C GLY A 173 9.54 -10.29 -1.77
N TYR A 174 8.81 -10.86 -0.82
CA TYR A 174 7.43 -11.30 -1.06
C TYR A 174 6.47 -10.18 -0.66
N GLN A 175 6.15 -9.30 -1.62
CA GLN A 175 5.31 -8.10 -1.49
C GLN A 175 5.94 -6.99 -0.63
N PHE A 176 7.28 -7.00 -0.46
CA PHE A 176 8.02 -5.96 0.24
C PHE A 176 9.18 -5.45 -0.61
N TRP A 177 9.37 -4.14 -0.63
CA TRP A 177 10.54 -3.48 -1.18
C TRP A 177 11.70 -3.53 -0.18
N MET A 178 12.90 -3.82 -0.67
CA MET A 178 14.11 -3.61 0.13
C MET A 178 14.49 -2.13 0.09
N CYS A 179 15.11 -1.64 1.16
CA CYS A 179 15.61 -0.27 1.25
C CYS A 179 17.13 -0.22 1.09
N SER A 180 17.65 0.99 0.85
CA SER A 180 19.09 1.27 0.80
C SER A 180 19.80 1.05 2.14
N GLN A 181 19.06 1.14 3.24
CA GLN A 181 19.56 0.81 4.57
C GLN A 181 19.58 -0.71 4.77
N GLU A 182 20.70 -1.22 5.29
CA GLU A 182 20.93 -2.65 5.46
C GLU A 182 19.86 -3.34 6.32
N GLY A 183 19.23 -4.39 5.76
CA GLY A 183 18.23 -5.21 6.44
C GLY A 183 16.87 -4.53 6.60
N VAL A 184 16.69 -3.32 6.08
CA VAL A 184 15.43 -2.59 6.12
C VAL A 184 14.55 -2.98 4.93
N PHE A 185 13.29 -3.25 5.20
CA PHE A 185 12.28 -3.51 4.17
C PHE A 185 10.99 -2.74 4.45
N ARG A 186 10.18 -2.57 3.45
CA ARG A 186 8.96 -1.78 3.58
C ARG A 186 7.78 -2.28 2.78
N GLY A 187 6.54 -2.07 3.29
CA GLY A 187 5.32 -1.95 2.53
C GLY A 187 5.23 -0.53 1.97
N ASP A 188 4.83 -0.40 0.71
CA ASP A 188 4.88 0.84 -0.05
C ASP A 188 3.56 1.03 -0.80
N GLY A 189 2.85 2.09 -0.50
CA GLY A 189 1.60 2.46 -1.14
C GLY A 189 1.69 3.80 -1.87
N ALA A 190 0.91 3.93 -2.93
CA ALA A 190 0.86 5.13 -3.75
C ALA A 190 0.68 6.41 -2.92
N LYS A 191 1.36 7.48 -3.30
CA LYS A 191 1.37 8.80 -2.63
C LYS A 191 2.08 8.84 -1.27
N GLY A 192 2.86 7.80 -0.92
CA GLY A 192 3.69 7.78 0.29
C GLY A 192 3.01 7.17 1.51
N GLN A 193 2.27 6.09 1.31
CA GLN A 193 1.82 5.22 2.39
C GLN A 193 2.93 4.24 2.69
N TYR A 194 3.53 4.29 3.88
CA TYR A 194 4.67 3.45 4.22
C TYR A 194 4.49 2.68 5.52
N CYS A 195 4.97 1.44 5.50
CA CYS A 195 5.28 0.64 6.67
C CYS A 195 6.75 0.24 6.56
N VAL A 196 7.66 0.98 7.18
CA VAL A 196 9.10 0.71 7.15
C VAL A 196 9.49 -0.08 8.38
N VAL A 197 10.10 -1.25 8.18
CA VAL A 197 10.55 -2.13 9.25
C VAL A 197 12.08 -2.12 9.30
N MET A 198 12.63 -1.73 10.44
CA MET A 198 14.05 -1.49 10.66
C MET A 198 14.58 -2.41 11.78
N PRO A 199 14.89 -3.69 11.49
CA PRO A 199 15.22 -4.69 12.51
C PRO A 199 16.45 -4.36 13.33
N LYS A 200 17.45 -3.70 12.73
CA LYS A 200 18.70 -3.33 13.41
C LYS A 200 18.50 -2.22 14.44
N GLN A 201 17.54 -1.34 14.22
CA GLN A 201 17.17 -0.24 15.10
C GLN A 201 16.04 -0.60 16.06
N ASP A 202 15.51 -1.83 15.98
CA ASP A 202 14.30 -2.25 16.69
C ASP A 202 13.13 -1.24 16.52
N MET A 203 12.93 -0.76 15.30
CA MET A 203 12.04 0.36 15.00
C MET A 203 11.13 0.09 13.82
N VAL A 204 9.94 0.69 13.88
CA VAL A 204 8.95 0.75 12.80
C VAL A 204 8.57 2.20 12.55
N VAL A 205 8.48 2.56 11.27
CA VAL A 205 7.92 3.86 10.87
C VAL A 205 6.70 3.61 9.99
N ALA A 206 5.54 4.04 10.49
CA ALA A 206 4.28 4.05 9.72
C ALA A 206 3.95 5.47 9.29
N MET A 207 3.62 5.64 8.02
CA MET A 207 3.29 6.95 7.44
C MET A 207 2.09 6.82 6.51
N THR A 208 1.23 7.84 6.55
CA THR A 208 0.21 8.10 5.53
C THR A 208 0.41 9.49 4.97
N ALA A 209 0.38 9.62 3.65
CA ALA A 209 0.66 10.87 2.96
C ALA A 209 -0.12 11.02 1.65
N GLY A 210 -0.07 12.20 1.06
CA GLY A 210 -0.64 12.54 -0.23
C GLY A 210 0.41 13.17 -1.18
N LEU A 211 1.66 12.71 -1.15
CA LEU A 211 2.77 13.30 -1.89
C LEU A 211 2.90 12.72 -3.30
N SER A 212 3.17 13.58 -4.27
CA SER A 212 3.53 13.14 -5.64
C SER A 212 4.96 12.61 -5.70
N ASN A 213 5.90 13.22 -4.95
CA ASN A 213 7.25 12.71 -4.78
C ASN A 213 7.33 11.89 -3.48
N MET A 214 7.11 10.60 -3.60
CA MET A 214 7.09 9.67 -2.48
C MET A 214 8.47 9.49 -1.82
N ASN A 215 9.57 9.77 -2.54
CA ASN A 215 10.93 9.63 -2.02
C ASN A 215 11.21 10.58 -0.84
N LEU A 216 10.56 11.76 -0.82
CA LEU A 216 10.72 12.72 0.28
C LEU A 216 10.38 12.13 1.66
N ASN A 217 9.45 11.18 1.72
CA ASN A 217 9.12 10.52 2.98
C ASN A 217 10.27 9.63 3.47
N LEU A 218 10.90 8.87 2.56
CA LEU A 218 12.05 8.04 2.90
C LEU A 218 13.29 8.88 3.23
N GLU A 219 13.54 9.94 2.47
CA GLU A 219 14.61 10.90 2.77
C GLU A 219 14.42 11.50 4.17
N ALA A 220 13.19 11.86 4.55
CA ALA A 220 12.92 12.36 5.91
C ALA A 220 13.23 11.32 7.00
N ILE A 221 13.00 10.04 6.74
CA ILE A 221 13.38 8.96 7.67
C ILE A 221 14.90 8.84 7.74
N TRP A 222 15.59 8.80 6.57
CA TRP A 222 17.02 8.56 6.50
C TRP A 222 17.85 9.74 7.02
N ASP A 223 17.44 10.96 6.69
CA ASP A 223 18.23 12.16 6.95
C ASP A 223 17.88 12.84 8.28
N CYS A 224 16.62 12.70 8.74
CA CYS A 224 16.17 13.41 9.93
C CYS A 224 15.89 12.49 11.12
N LEU A 225 15.29 11.30 10.89
CA LEU A 225 14.91 10.42 12.00
C LEU A 225 16.03 9.46 12.38
N LEU A 226 16.56 8.72 11.40
CA LEU A 226 17.55 7.67 11.65
C LEU A 226 18.83 8.15 12.34
N PRO A 227 19.40 9.34 12.05
CA PRO A 227 20.58 9.83 12.76
C PRO A 227 20.37 10.13 14.24
N GLY A 228 19.11 10.33 14.65
CA GLY A 228 18.74 10.58 16.06
C GLY A 228 18.46 9.30 16.86
N VAL A 229 18.43 8.13 16.22
CA VAL A 229 18.17 6.85 16.91
C VAL A 229 19.40 6.43 17.71
N GLN A 230 19.21 6.13 18.98
CA GLN A 230 20.25 5.73 19.93
C GLN A 230 19.83 4.44 20.65
N ASP A 231 20.82 3.68 21.14
CA ASP A 231 20.58 2.43 21.88
C ASP A 231 20.02 2.68 23.29
N GLU A 232 20.20 3.91 23.83
CA GLU A 232 19.71 4.31 25.13
C GLU A 232 18.56 5.30 25.03
N ALA A 233 17.67 5.28 26.03
CA ALA A 233 16.56 6.22 26.12
C ALA A 233 17.06 7.66 26.24
N LEU A 234 16.54 8.56 25.42
CA LEU A 234 16.80 9.99 25.55
C LEU A 234 15.97 10.52 26.72
N CYS A 235 16.65 10.93 27.80
CA CYS A 235 16.04 11.52 29.00
C CYS A 235 16.13 13.05 28.93
N ASP A 236 15.36 13.68 28.03
CA ASP A 236 15.29 15.14 27.90
C ASP A 236 13.82 15.57 27.88
N GLU A 237 13.28 15.82 29.08
CA GLU A 237 11.87 16.21 29.26
C GLU A 237 11.54 17.54 28.58
N GLU A 238 12.48 18.49 28.51
CA GLU A 238 12.26 19.79 27.86
C GLU A 238 12.13 19.59 26.33
N ALA A 239 13.03 18.83 25.74
CA ALA A 239 12.96 18.48 24.31
C ALA A 239 11.68 17.69 23.97
N GLU A 240 11.27 16.74 24.82
CA GLU A 240 10.02 15.99 24.64
C GLU A 240 8.81 16.94 24.62
N GLN A 241 8.69 17.83 25.61
CA GLN A 241 7.59 18.78 25.67
C GLN A 241 7.62 19.75 24.48
N ALA A 242 8.78 20.15 24.00
CA ALA A 242 8.91 20.98 22.81
C ALA A 242 8.41 20.26 21.55
N VAL A 243 8.74 18.97 21.40
CA VAL A 243 8.25 18.12 20.28
C VAL A 243 6.74 17.97 20.36
N LEU A 244 6.19 17.61 21.52
CA LEU A 244 4.74 17.43 21.72
C LEU A 244 3.99 18.73 21.39
N LYS A 245 4.46 19.88 21.87
CA LYS A 245 3.87 21.18 21.52
C LYS A 245 3.94 21.47 20.04
N LYS A 246 5.05 21.14 19.39
CA LYS A 246 5.21 21.29 17.93
C LYS A 246 4.22 20.43 17.17
N LEU A 247 4.10 19.15 17.53
CA LEU A 247 3.17 18.19 16.90
C LEU A 247 1.71 18.67 17.01
N GLN A 248 1.29 19.16 18.20
CA GLN A 248 -0.05 19.69 18.41
C GLN A 248 -0.36 20.94 17.57
N SER A 249 0.67 21.69 17.17
CA SER A 249 0.55 22.90 16.37
C SER A 249 0.65 22.66 14.86
N LEU A 250 0.91 21.43 14.42
CA LEU A 250 1.02 21.11 13.00
C LEU A 250 -0.33 21.27 12.31
N GLN A 251 -0.31 21.96 11.19
CA GLN A 251 -1.46 22.15 10.31
C GLN A 251 -1.01 22.03 8.87
N ILE A 252 -1.85 21.45 8.04
CA ILE A 252 -1.66 21.53 6.59
C ILE A 252 -1.91 22.99 6.20
N PRO A 253 -0.89 23.73 5.69
CA PRO A 253 -1.08 25.11 5.34
C PRO A 253 -2.12 25.24 4.22
N LEU A 254 -3.09 26.13 4.42
CA LEU A 254 -4.03 26.47 3.36
C LEU A 254 -3.28 27.08 2.18
N VAL A 255 -3.81 26.85 0.98
CA VAL A 255 -3.28 27.48 -0.24
C VAL A 255 -3.34 29.01 -0.05
N LYS A 256 -2.18 29.67 -0.19
CA LYS A 256 -2.12 31.11 -0.12
C LYS A 256 -2.83 31.70 -1.33
N GLY A 257 -3.81 32.57 -1.07
CA GLY A 257 -4.57 33.26 -2.08
C GLY A 257 -5.03 34.62 -1.56
N GLU A 258 -5.63 35.44 -2.40
CA GLU A 258 -6.30 36.64 -1.96
C GLU A 258 -7.61 36.29 -1.24
N LYS A 259 -7.92 37.02 -0.15
CA LYS A 259 -9.11 36.74 0.68
C LYS A 259 -10.44 36.90 -0.07
N ALA A 260 -10.46 37.74 -1.10
CA ALA A 260 -11.61 37.90 -1.96
C ALA A 260 -11.19 38.41 -3.34
N GLY A 261 -11.74 37.83 -4.39
CA GLY A 261 -11.65 38.33 -5.75
C GLY A 261 -12.89 39.14 -6.15
N PRO A 262 -12.85 39.88 -7.23
CA PRO A 262 -13.98 40.71 -7.68
C PRO A 262 -15.24 39.91 -8.02
N SER A 263 -15.10 38.62 -8.23
CA SER A 263 -16.22 37.70 -8.57
C SER A 263 -16.89 37.04 -7.35
N VAL A 264 -16.43 37.27 -6.13
CA VAL A 264 -17.00 36.66 -4.91
C VAL A 264 -18.50 36.96 -4.79
N ALA A 265 -18.91 38.16 -5.10
CA ALA A 265 -20.34 38.55 -5.07
C ALA A 265 -21.23 37.74 -6.02
N LEU A 266 -20.63 37.11 -7.03
CA LEU A 266 -21.38 36.37 -8.05
C LEU A 266 -21.73 34.93 -7.59
N TRP A 267 -21.01 34.37 -6.65
CA TRP A 267 -21.18 32.98 -6.23
C TRP A 267 -21.41 32.80 -4.73
N ASN A 268 -21.10 33.83 -3.92
CA ASN A 268 -21.30 33.79 -2.47
C ASN A 268 -22.78 33.62 -2.11
N ASN A 269 -23.09 32.67 -1.22
CA ASN A 269 -24.44 32.30 -0.80
C ASN A 269 -25.36 31.81 -1.97
N HIS A 270 -24.76 31.33 -3.05
CA HIS A 270 -25.51 30.72 -4.13
C HIS A 270 -25.41 29.20 -4.08
N THR A 271 -26.50 28.54 -4.48
CA THR A 271 -26.55 27.08 -4.65
C THR A 271 -26.63 26.78 -6.14
N TYR A 272 -25.74 25.91 -6.59
CA TYR A 272 -25.66 25.46 -7.98
C TYR A 272 -26.18 24.03 -8.07
N ALA A 273 -27.02 23.76 -9.05
CA ALA A 273 -27.36 22.40 -9.41
C ALA A 273 -26.19 21.77 -10.18
N VAL A 274 -25.80 20.57 -9.81
CA VAL A 274 -24.74 19.81 -10.48
C VAL A 274 -25.40 18.78 -11.37
N GLY A 275 -24.93 18.66 -12.61
CA GLY A 275 -25.38 17.61 -13.52
C GLY A 275 -24.96 16.22 -13.02
N GLU A 276 -25.48 15.17 -13.66
CA GLU A 276 -25.15 13.78 -13.35
C GLU A 276 -23.62 13.58 -13.30
N ASN A 277 -23.11 13.03 -12.18
CA ASN A 277 -21.69 12.83 -11.95
C ASN A 277 -21.42 11.59 -11.10
N ALA A 278 -20.19 11.06 -11.19
CA ALA A 278 -19.77 9.83 -10.51
C ALA A 278 -19.78 9.93 -8.97
N MET A 279 -19.80 11.14 -8.40
CA MET A 279 -19.82 11.37 -6.96
C MET A 279 -21.22 11.49 -6.36
N GLY A 280 -22.26 11.50 -7.21
CA GLY A 280 -23.64 11.62 -6.77
C GLY A 280 -23.98 12.98 -6.12
N ILE A 281 -23.24 14.03 -6.48
CA ILE A 281 -23.46 15.39 -5.96
C ILE A 281 -24.58 16.07 -6.75
N ASP A 282 -25.68 16.38 -6.09
CA ASP A 282 -26.81 17.07 -6.72
C ASP A 282 -26.68 18.59 -6.70
N ARG A 283 -26.07 19.13 -5.65
CA ARG A 283 -25.97 20.58 -5.40
C ARG A 283 -24.65 20.96 -4.75
N LEU A 284 -24.16 22.14 -5.07
CA LEU A 284 -23.01 22.78 -4.43
C LEU A 284 -23.44 24.17 -3.95
N SER A 285 -23.18 24.49 -2.67
CA SER A 285 -23.42 25.80 -2.10
C SER A 285 -22.11 26.37 -1.62
N PHE A 286 -21.87 27.65 -1.88
CA PHE A 286 -20.67 28.35 -1.45
C PHE A 286 -21.04 29.47 -0.50
N ALA A 287 -20.36 29.54 0.63
CA ALA A 287 -20.47 30.66 1.56
C ALA A 287 -19.07 31.18 1.94
N MET A 288 -18.93 32.49 1.99
CA MET A 288 -17.72 33.13 2.55
C MET A 288 -17.89 33.27 4.05
N GLU A 289 -16.92 32.80 4.80
CA GLU A 289 -16.77 33.01 6.23
C GLU A 289 -15.48 33.78 6.53
N GLU A 290 -15.31 34.22 7.79
CA GLU A 290 -14.12 35.01 8.20
C GLU A 290 -12.79 34.28 7.90
N ASN A 291 -12.79 32.95 7.91
CA ASN A 291 -11.59 32.12 7.78
C ASN A 291 -11.46 31.40 6.42
N GLY A 292 -12.38 31.61 5.49
CA GLY A 292 -12.31 30.98 4.17
C GLY A 292 -13.66 30.76 3.50
N VAL A 293 -13.69 29.84 2.57
CA VAL A 293 -14.89 29.42 1.84
C VAL A 293 -15.38 28.11 2.43
N VAL A 294 -16.66 28.03 2.75
CA VAL A 294 -17.35 26.80 3.09
C VAL A 294 -18.09 26.27 1.86
N LEU A 295 -17.96 25.01 1.60
CA LEU A 295 -18.57 24.29 0.50
C LEU A 295 -19.74 23.44 0.98
#